data_17308bc4f1a29467b6dd4909209c39d4
#
_entry.id   17308bc4f1a29467b6dd4909209c39d4
#
_cell.length_a   1.000
_cell.length_b   1.000
_cell.length_c   1.000
_cell.angle_alpha   90.00
_cell.angle_beta   90.00
_cell.angle_gamma   90.00
#
_symmetry.space_group_name_H-M   'P 1'
#
loop_
_entity.id
_entity.type
_entity.pdbx_description
1 polymer ?
#
loop_
_entity_poly.entity_id
_entity_poly.type
_entity_poly.pdbx_seq_one_letter_code
_entity_poly.pdbx_strand_id
1 'polypeptide(L)'
;MPRGPGILATTRGSTITITFVGDGIELHFLSDQLGGRVRITVDGRSRNFDLYASHAIDRLLGWADLGSGTHVVRITALGTHRAGSRGTRVLLAALRVLAT
;
A
#
# COMPACT_ATOMS: atom_id res chain seq x y z
N MET A 1 16.86 -7.88 5.66
CA MET A 1 16.43 -6.83 5.29
C MET A 1 16.40 -5.83 6.21
N PRO A 2 16.54 -4.85 5.91
CA PRO A 2 16.49 -3.85 6.84
C PRO A 2 15.14 -3.67 7.16
N ARG A 3 15.04 -3.34 8.14
CA ARG A 3 14.00 -3.09 8.56
C ARG A 3 13.87 -1.90 8.72
N GLY A 4 13.91 -1.19 8.41
CA GLY A 4 13.70 0.18 8.58
C GLY A 4 12.31 0.45 8.92
N PRO A 5 11.95 1.67 9.11
CA PRO A 5 10.65 2.05 9.56
C PRO A 5 9.57 1.94 8.51
N GLY A 6 9.83 1.51 7.33
CA GLY A 6 8.84 1.49 6.29
C GLY A 6 8.67 2.86 5.65
N ILE A 7 7.70 3.00 4.77
CA ILE A 7 7.47 4.21 4.01
C ILE A 7 6.17 4.84 4.46
N LEU A 8 6.26 6.05 4.97
CA LEU A 8 5.12 6.77 5.52
C LEU A 8 4.70 7.93 4.61
N ALA A 9 3.41 8.04 4.34
CA ALA A 9 2.85 9.18 3.65
C ALA A 9 1.60 9.65 4.38
N THR A 10 1.49 10.94 4.58
CA THR A 10 0.29 11.56 5.13
C THR A 10 -0.21 12.68 4.24
N THR A 11 0.62 13.16 3.35
CA THR A 11 0.28 14.27 2.48
C THR A 11 -0.49 13.78 1.27
N ARG A 12 -1.60 14.44 1.01
CA ARG A 12 -2.42 14.13 -0.14
C ARG A 12 -1.62 14.20 -1.41
N GLY A 13 -1.73 13.18 -2.24
CA GLY A 13 -1.04 13.10 -3.51
C GLY A 13 0.36 12.52 -3.46
N SER A 14 0.88 12.24 -2.26
CA SER A 14 2.20 11.58 -2.17
C SER A 14 2.12 10.22 -2.84
N THR A 15 3.05 9.95 -3.73
CA THR A 15 3.04 8.73 -4.54
C THR A 15 4.38 8.04 -4.49
N ILE A 16 4.34 6.72 -4.36
CA ILE A 16 5.51 5.87 -4.46
C ILE A 16 5.31 4.96 -5.65
N THR A 17 6.30 4.86 -6.51
CA THR A 17 6.26 3.98 -7.67
C THR A 17 7.29 2.89 -7.49
N ILE A 18 6.86 1.64 -7.61
CA ILE A 18 7.71 0.47 -7.47
C ILE A 18 7.62 -0.33 -8.75
N THR A 19 8.77 -0.60 -9.35
CA THR A 19 8.87 -1.46 -10.52
C THR A 19 9.49 -2.77 -10.06
N PHE A 20 8.87 -3.88 -10.41
CA PHE A 20 9.36 -5.19 -9.99
C PHE A 20 9.24 -6.21 -11.12
N VAL A 21 10.01 -7.27 -11.00
CA VAL A 21 9.94 -8.40 -11.93
C VAL A 21 9.42 -9.60 -11.16
N GLY A 22 8.32 -10.17 -11.60
CA GLY A 22 7.71 -11.30 -10.91
C GLY A 22 6.29 -11.52 -11.41
N ASP A 23 5.55 -12.36 -10.72
CA ASP A 23 4.19 -12.74 -11.10
C ASP A 23 3.15 -12.03 -10.21
N GLY A 24 3.57 -11.41 -9.16
CA GLY A 24 2.69 -10.72 -8.25
C GLY A 24 3.44 -9.97 -7.18
N ILE A 25 2.70 -9.31 -6.31
CA ILE A 25 3.29 -8.55 -5.22
C ILE A 25 2.33 -8.53 -4.03
N GLU A 26 2.89 -8.59 -2.85
CA GLU A 26 2.17 -8.42 -1.59
C GLU A 26 2.65 -7.16 -0.91
N LEU A 27 1.72 -6.32 -0.49
CA LEU A 27 2.01 -5.08 0.20
C LEU A 27 1.44 -5.18 1.62
N HIS A 28 2.27 -4.92 2.60
CA HIS A 28 1.87 -4.94 4.00
C HIS A 28 1.77 -3.52 4.51
N PHE A 29 0.58 -3.09 4.85
CA PHE A 29 0.35 -1.77 5.41
C PHE A 29 0.00 -1.89 6.88
N LEU A 30 0.37 -0.88 7.65
CA LEU A 30 -0.14 -0.74 9.00
C LEU A 30 -1.52 -0.11 8.93
N SER A 31 -2.52 -0.77 9.49
CA SER A 31 -3.85 -0.20 9.68
C SER A 31 -4.05 0.06 11.16
N ASP A 32 -4.48 1.25 11.50
CA ASP A 32 -4.79 1.62 12.87
C ASP A 32 -5.74 2.83 12.88
N GLN A 33 -5.88 3.46 14.04
CA GLN A 33 -6.81 4.58 14.19
C GLN A 33 -6.38 5.84 13.42
N LEU A 34 -5.12 5.89 12.95
CA LEU A 34 -4.61 7.00 12.14
C LEU A 34 -4.64 6.70 10.65
N GLY A 35 -5.14 5.54 10.26
CA GLY A 35 -5.12 5.10 8.86
C GLY A 35 -5.97 5.95 7.96
N GLY A 36 -5.43 6.30 6.81
CA GLY A 36 -6.12 7.04 5.77
C GLY A 36 -6.45 6.17 4.59
N ARG A 37 -6.95 6.78 3.53
CA ARG A 37 -7.28 6.08 2.30
C ARG A 37 -6.12 6.11 1.34
N VAL A 38 -5.94 5.03 0.62
CA VAL A 38 -4.84 4.86 -0.31
C VAL A 38 -5.39 4.34 -1.64
N ARG A 39 -4.81 4.81 -2.74
CA ARG A 39 -5.08 4.25 -4.06
C ARG A 39 -3.88 3.45 -4.48
N ILE A 40 -4.10 2.24 -4.93
CA ILE A 40 -3.03 1.39 -5.42
C ILE A 40 -3.34 1.06 -6.88
N THR A 41 -2.39 1.38 -7.74
CA THR A 41 -2.49 1.15 -9.17
C THR A 41 -1.46 0.11 -9.55
N VAL A 42 -1.92 -1.01 -10.11
CA VAL A 42 -1.03 -2.08 -10.57
C VAL A 42 -1.25 -2.22 -12.07
N ASP A 43 -0.21 -1.96 -12.84
CA ASP A 43 -0.24 -2.03 -14.31
C ASP A 43 -1.44 -1.27 -14.90
N GLY A 44 -1.68 -0.08 -14.36
CA GLY A 44 -2.73 0.79 -14.86
C GLY A 44 -4.12 0.56 -14.26
N ARG A 45 -4.30 -0.44 -13.40
CA ARG A 45 -5.59 -0.72 -12.77
C ARG A 45 -5.57 -0.24 -11.32
N SER A 46 -6.48 0.64 -10.98
CA SER A 46 -6.51 1.27 -9.67
C SER A 46 -7.59 0.71 -8.77
N ARG A 47 -7.27 0.59 -7.48
CA ARG A 47 -8.22 0.25 -6.43
C ARG A 47 -7.93 1.12 -5.22
N ASN A 48 -8.98 1.50 -4.51
CA ASN A 48 -8.84 2.30 -3.30
C ASN A 48 -9.08 1.42 -2.08
N PHE A 49 -8.33 1.69 -1.04
CA PHE A 49 -8.44 0.95 0.23
C PHE A 49 -8.48 1.92 1.39
N ASP A 50 -9.11 1.50 2.47
CA ASP A 50 -9.18 2.26 3.71
C ASP A 50 -8.29 1.55 4.73
N LEU A 51 -7.29 2.25 5.23
CA LEU A 51 -6.33 1.69 6.17
C LEU A 51 -6.70 1.96 7.63
N TYR A 52 -7.93 2.36 7.90
CA TYR A 52 -8.38 2.51 9.26
C TYR A 52 -8.61 1.16 9.93
N ALA A 53 -8.22 1.04 11.18
CA ALA A 53 -8.59 -0.06 12.05
C ALA A 53 -8.65 0.43 13.48
N SER A 54 -9.48 -0.19 14.31
CA SER A 54 -9.58 0.22 15.70
C SER A 54 -8.35 -0.15 16.53
N HIS A 55 -7.60 -1.14 16.08
CA HIS A 55 -6.34 -1.56 16.68
C HIS A 55 -5.29 -1.67 15.59
N ALA A 56 -4.04 -1.59 15.95
CA ALA A 56 -2.96 -1.74 14.99
C ALA A 56 -2.94 -3.18 14.46
N ILE A 57 -3.06 -3.31 13.14
CA ILE A 57 -3.01 -4.61 12.47
C ILE A 57 -2.18 -4.51 11.20
N ASP A 58 -1.65 -5.64 10.79
CA ASP A 58 -0.97 -5.76 9.51
C ASP A 58 -2.02 -6.01 8.45
N ARG A 59 -2.12 -5.10 7.49
CA ARG A 59 -3.08 -5.24 6.41
C ARG A 59 -2.35 -5.70 5.16
N LEU A 60 -2.62 -6.93 4.75
CA LEU A 60 -2.00 -7.49 3.56
C LEU A 60 -2.90 -7.26 2.36
N LEU A 61 -2.35 -6.63 1.34
CA LEU A 61 -3.03 -6.45 0.06
C LEU A 61 -2.14 -7.10 -1.00
N GLY A 62 -2.70 -8.06 -1.72
CA GLY A 62 -1.93 -8.86 -2.66
C GLY A 62 -2.49 -8.84 -4.07
N TRP A 63 -1.59 -8.97 -5.02
CA TRP A 63 -1.91 -9.16 -6.43
C TRP A 63 -1.12 -10.35 -6.90
N ALA A 64 -1.80 -11.32 -7.52
CA ALA A 64 -1.17 -12.53 -8.03
C ALA A 64 -1.58 -12.71 -9.48
N ASP A 65 -0.91 -13.64 -10.14
CA ASP A 65 -1.25 -14.00 -11.52
C ASP A 65 -1.21 -12.81 -12.48
N LEU A 66 -0.26 -11.91 -12.24
CA LEU A 66 -0.07 -10.76 -13.12
C LEU A 66 0.63 -11.14 -14.42
N GLY A 67 1.18 -12.33 -14.50
CA GLY A 67 2.01 -12.75 -15.62
C GLY A 67 3.47 -12.46 -15.33
N SER A 68 4.36 -13.25 -15.92
CA SER A 68 5.79 -13.04 -15.72
C SER A 68 6.22 -11.74 -16.39
N GLY A 69 7.28 -11.15 -15.88
CA GLY A 69 7.86 -9.96 -16.46
C GLY A 69 7.84 -8.77 -15.52
N THR A 70 7.92 -7.59 -16.09
CA THR A 70 8.02 -6.35 -15.35
C THR A 70 6.64 -5.75 -15.11
N HIS A 71 6.40 -5.33 -13.87
CA HIS A 71 5.15 -4.70 -13.47
C HIS A 71 5.43 -3.44 -12.69
N VAL A 72 4.46 -2.53 -12.68
CA VAL A 72 4.58 -1.25 -11.99
C VAL A 72 3.45 -1.13 -10.98
N VAL A 73 3.80 -0.84 -9.72
CA VAL A 73 2.85 -0.54 -8.67
C VAL A 73 3.02 0.91 -8.28
N ARG A 74 1.90 1.64 -8.21
CA ARG A 74 1.93 3.02 -7.76
C ARG A 74 1.00 3.15 -6.56
N ILE A 75 1.53 3.68 -5.46
CA ILE A 75 0.80 3.82 -4.20
C ILE A 75 0.63 5.30 -3.93
N THR A 76 -0.61 5.76 -3.86
CA THR A 76 -0.93 7.18 -3.72
C THR A 76 -1.75 7.41 -2.46
N ALA A 77 -1.26 8.28 -1.57
CA ALA A 77 -2.00 8.71 -0.40
C ALA A 77 -3.09 9.69 -0.85
N LEU A 78 -4.34 9.42 -0.50
CA LEU A 78 -5.44 10.24 -0.96
C LEU A 78 -5.69 11.47 -0.10
N GLY A 79 -5.11 11.52 1.10
CA GLY A 79 -5.29 12.65 2.00
C GLY A 79 -6.69 12.73 2.58
N THR A 80 -7.42 11.62 2.58
CA THR A 80 -8.76 11.52 3.15
C THR A 80 -8.82 10.36 4.12
N HIS A 81 -9.86 10.34 4.94
CA HIS A 81 -10.07 9.24 5.88
C HIS A 81 -11.55 9.07 6.16
N ARG A 82 -11.91 7.90 6.67
CA ARG A 82 -13.30 7.66 7.07
C ARG A 82 -13.61 8.41 8.36
N ALA A 83 -14.89 8.61 8.62
CA ALA A 83 -15.31 9.15 9.89
C ALA A 83 -14.85 8.20 11.00
N GLY A 84 -14.28 8.73 12.05
CA GLY A 84 -13.74 7.92 13.13
C GLY A 84 -12.23 7.74 13.05
N SER A 85 -11.63 7.87 11.88
CA SER A 85 -10.18 7.87 11.81
C SER A 85 -9.62 9.19 12.30
N ARG A 86 -8.46 9.13 12.94
CA ARG A 86 -7.79 10.32 13.48
C ARG A 86 -6.72 10.86 12.57
N GLY A 87 -6.54 10.29 11.39
CA GLY A 87 -5.50 10.74 10.50
C GLY A 87 -5.69 10.21 9.09
N THR A 88 -4.71 10.49 8.26
CA THR A 88 -4.70 10.10 6.85
C THR A 88 -3.45 9.29 6.51
N ARG A 89 -2.90 8.58 7.50
CA ARG A 89 -1.61 7.91 7.36
C ARG A 89 -1.68 6.73 6.41
N VAL A 90 -0.70 6.65 5.54
CA VAL A 90 -0.46 5.49 4.70
C VAL A 90 0.95 5.02 5.01
N LEU A 91 1.08 3.92 5.72
CA LEU A 91 2.38 3.38 6.11
C LEU A 91 2.55 2.00 5.48
N LEU A 92 3.43 1.95 4.49
CA LEU A 92 3.85 0.69 3.87
C LEU A 92 4.99 0.13 4.70
N ALA A 93 4.73 -0.94 5.41
CA ALA A 93 5.69 -1.52 6.33
C ALA A 93 6.62 -2.53 5.64
N ALA A 94 6.12 -3.25 4.65
CA ALA A 94 6.90 -4.26 3.94
C ALA A 94 6.26 -4.58 2.60
N LEU A 95 7.05 -5.14 1.70
CA LEU A 95 6.53 -5.68 0.46
C LEU A 95 7.26 -6.97 0.12
N ARG A 96 6.61 -7.82 -0.66
CA ARG A 96 7.19 -9.06 -1.10
C ARG A 96 6.79 -9.29 -2.54
N VAL A 97 7.77 -9.53 -3.40
CA VAL A 97 7.53 -9.86 -4.80
C VAL A 97 7.37 -11.37 -4.91
N LEU A 98 6.35 -11.80 -5.64
CA LEU A 98 6.09 -13.21 -5.87
C LEU A 98 6.81 -13.62 -7.15
N ALA A 99 7.69 -14.60 -7.03
CA ALA A 99 8.45 -15.07 -8.18
C ALA A 99 7.58 -15.96 -9.07
N THR A 100 7.92 -15.98 -10.34
CA THR A 100 7.25 -16.87 -11.28
C THR A 100 7.92 -18.23 -11.31
#